data_dd4006dca0e1ece4bbcbd4cd59a42418
#
_entry.id   dd4006dca0e1ece4bbcbd4cd59a42418
#
_cell.length_a   1.000
_cell.length_b   1.000
_cell.length_c   1.000
_cell.angle_alpha   90.00
_cell.angle_beta   90.00
_cell.angle_gamma   90.00
#
_symmetry.space_group_name_H-M   'P 1'
#
loop_
_entity.id
_entity.type
_entity.pdbx_description
1 polymer ?
#
loop_
_entity_poly.entity_id
_entity_poly.type
_entity_poly.pdbx_seq_one_letter_code
_entity_poly.pdbx_strand_id
1 'polypeptide(L)'
;MKIMAKKIWKFMSFMLLLTALLLPGTAMVFAEPNYAYDRIDLDTLDYVRYASDHPDLFAAFGNDRKLLFNHYQNNGKVEGRLAHTLPYRPGRLAVFEFQRDESYYFDADRYASDYPDLWLAFGRNKKALWNHYKKYGFHEGRKAYGTSDSVEAKQKVFDIVESITSDSMTEREKIKAVHDWIINHTSYDRVNYKNKTIPEESYNITGVMLKGVAVCSGYARTFDYFMFVLGIEHEHVTGTVSFPDGRTGGHAWNRVLLDNNWYYIDCTWDDEPLWGGGERLRYKYYLISDEEMSRNHVTQNMYKTY
;
A
#
# COMPACT_ATOMS: atom_id res chain seq x y z
N MET A 1 -23.95 -17.93 54.95
CA MET A 1 -22.52 -17.96 54.61
C MET A 1 -22.22 -17.70 53.13
N LYS A 2 -23.03 -18.15 52.14
CA LYS A 2 -22.75 -17.95 50.70
C LYS A 2 -22.97 -16.52 50.15
N ILE A 3 -23.73 -15.68 50.86
CA ILE A 3 -24.06 -14.29 50.40
C ILE A 3 -22.95 -13.30 50.80
N MET A 4 -22.23 -13.56 51.88
CA MET A 4 -21.11 -12.71 52.33
C MET A 4 -19.85 -12.86 51.46
N ALA A 5 -19.57 -14.05 50.96
CA ALA A 5 -18.41 -14.31 50.14
C ALA A 5 -18.46 -13.59 48.77
N LYS A 6 -19.65 -13.42 48.16
CA LYS A 6 -19.81 -12.70 46.88
C LYS A 6 -19.64 -11.17 47.00
N LYS A 7 -19.92 -10.59 48.16
CA LYS A 7 -19.71 -9.16 48.40
C LYS A 7 -18.23 -8.84 48.65
N ILE A 8 -17.51 -9.72 49.31
CA ILE A 8 -16.07 -9.53 49.57
C ILE A 8 -15.26 -9.61 48.29
N TRP A 9 -15.60 -10.53 47.35
CA TRP A 9 -14.93 -10.65 46.06
C TRP A 9 -15.09 -9.41 45.16
N LYS A 10 -16.29 -8.82 45.11
CA LYS A 10 -16.53 -7.57 44.36
C LYS A 10 -15.78 -6.37 44.97
N PHE A 11 -15.60 -6.33 46.28
CA PHE A 11 -14.87 -5.25 46.95
C PHE A 11 -13.35 -5.39 46.77
N MET A 12 -12.82 -6.63 46.77
CA MET A 12 -11.40 -6.87 46.49
C MET A 12 -11.03 -6.58 45.04
N SER A 13 -11.89 -6.88 44.04
CA SER A 13 -11.65 -6.50 42.63
C SER A 13 -11.68 -4.99 42.45
N PHE A 14 -12.49 -4.24 43.19
CA PHE A 14 -12.54 -2.79 43.12
C PHE A 14 -11.35 -2.11 43.82
N MET A 15 -10.87 -2.67 44.92
CA MET A 15 -9.67 -2.16 45.60
C MET A 15 -8.37 -2.46 44.86
N LEU A 16 -8.27 -3.56 44.16
CA LEU A 16 -7.08 -3.87 43.29
C LEU A 16 -7.00 -2.92 42.09
N LEU A 17 -8.13 -2.40 41.59
CA LEU A 17 -8.11 -1.38 40.53
C LEU A 17 -7.69 0.02 41.03
N LEU A 18 -7.96 0.34 42.31
CA LEU A 18 -7.64 1.66 42.86
C LEU A 18 -6.19 1.80 43.35
N THR A 19 -5.54 0.69 43.73
CA THR A 19 -4.13 0.70 44.17
C THR A 19 -3.13 0.74 43.03
N ALA A 20 -3.54 0.39 41.81
CA ALA A 20 -2.71 0.52 40.59
C ALA A 20 -2.56 1.96 40.07
N LEU A 21 -3.38 2.89 40.61
CA LEU A 21 -3.43 4.31 40.19
C LEU A 21 -2.46 5.24 40.91
N LEU A 22 -1.65 4.74 41.87
CA LEU A 22 -0.83 5.57 42.74
C LEU A 22 0.69 5.33 42.70
N LEU A 23 1.21 4.65 41.69
CA LEU A 23 2.66 4.52 41.51
C LEU A 23 3.16 5.56 40.45
N PRO A 24 3.98 6.53 40.85
CA PRO A 24 4.54 7.47 39.89
C PRO A 24 5.63 6.77 39.06
N GLY A 25 5.46 6.70 37.76
CA GLY A 25 6.50 6.33 36.83
C GLY A 25 6.30 5.09 35.95
N THR A 26 5.19 4.38 36.05
CA THR A 26 4.83 3.35 35.05
C THR A 26 3.75 3.92 34.13
N ALA A 27 4.11 4.23 32.89
CA ALA A 27 3.13 4.40 31.84
C ALA A 27 2.35 3.08 31.74
N MET A 28 1.13 3.04 32.27
CA MET A 28 0.21 1.97 31.92
C MET A 28 -0.08 2.12 30.44
N VAL A 29 0.54 1.28 29.63
CA VAL A 29 0.04 0.98 28.31
C VAL A 29 -1.29 0.26 28.56
N PHE A 30 -2.38 1.00 28.52
CA PHE A 30 -3.69 0.39 28.36
C PHE A 30 -3.64 -0.34 27.03
N ALA A 31 -3.45 -1.66 27.06
CA ALA A 31 -3.78 -2.47 25.91
C ALA A 31 -5.26 -2.15 25.63
N GLU A 32 -5.52 -1.47 24.53
CA GLU A 32 -6.89 -1.27 24.06
C GLU A 32 -7.57 -2.64 24.05
N PRO A 33 -8.81 -2.76 24.55
CA PRO A 33 -9.51 -4.02 24.52
C PRO A 33 -9.54 -4.48 23.07
N ASN A 34 -8.92 -5.62 22.81
CA ASN A 34 -8.83 -6.21 21.49
C ASN A 34 -10.22 -6.78 21.16
N TYR A 35 -11.12 -5.92 20.68
CA TYR A 35 -12.43 -6.35 20.23
C TYR A 35 -12.20 -7.10 18.90
N ALA A 36 -12.09 -8.41 18.99
CA ALA A 36 -12.12 -9.26 17.83
C ALA A 36 -13.57 -9.36 17.32
N TYR A 37 -13.76 -9.57 16.04
CA TYR A 37 -15.07 -9.88 15.49
C TYR A 37 -15.54 -11.24 16.02
N ASP A 38 -16.81 -11.34 16.42
CA ASP A 38 -17.40 -12.59 16.93
C ASP A 38 -17.54 -13.68 15.85
N ARG A 39 -17.39 -13.29 14.60
CA ARG A 39 -17.55 -14.18 13.44
C ARG A 39 -16.42 -14.00 12.46
N ILE A 40 -15.84 -15.13 12.02
CA ILE A 40 -14.86 -15.16 10.93
C ILE A 40 -15.60 -15.31 9.60
N ASP A 41 -15.60 -14.26 8.82
CA ASP A 41 -16.06 -14.21 7.43
C ASP A 41 -14.95 -13.68 6.51
N LEU A 42 -15.25 -13.47 5.22
CA LEU A 42 -14.27 -13.00 4.25
C LEU A 42 -13.66 -11.64 4.64
N ASP A 43 -14.44 -10.78 5.28
CA ASP A 43 -14.03 -9.42 5.61
C ASP A 43 -13.33 -9.31 6.98
N THR A 44 -13.55 -10.27 7.85
CA THR A 44 -13.04 -10.27 9.21
C THR A 44 -11.87 -11.23 9.44
N LEU A 45 -11.63 -12.21 8.55
CA LEU A 45 -10.49 -13.11 8.66
C LEU A 45 -9.17 -12.34 8.55
N ASP A 46 -8.30 -12.48 9.56
CA ASP A 46 -6.89 -12.10 9.45
C ASP A 46 -6.16 -13.16 8.61
N TYR A 47 -6.31 -13.05 7.29
CA TYR A 47 -5.76 -14.02 6.34
C TYR A 47 -4.23 -13.98 6.27
N VAL A 48 -3.60 -12.84 6.55
CA VAL A 48 -2.13 -12.73 6.60
C VAL A 48 -1.59 -13.55 7.76
N ARG A 49 -2.20 -13.39 8.93
CA ARG A 49 -1.85 -14.19 10.10
C ARG A 49 -2.19 -15.65 9.90
N TYR A 50 -3.35 -15.96 9.30
CA TYR A 50 -3.74 -17.33 8.99
C TYR A 50 -2.73 -18.02 8.06
N ALA A 51 -2.23 -17.32 7.04
CA ALA A 51 -1.18 -17.83 6.16
C ALA A 51 0.17 -17.98 6.90
N SER A 52 0.56 -17.01 7.73
CA SER A 52 1.83 -17.06 8.47
C SER A 52 1.87 -18.15 9.53
N ASP A 53 0.75 -18.42 10.18
CA ASP A 53 0.61 -19.49 11.18
C ASP A 53 0.56 -20.89 10.53
N HIS A 54 0.34 -20.96 9.21
CA HIS A 54 0.24 -22.19 8.42
C HIS A 54 1.14 -22.14 7.17
N PRO A 55 2.45 -22.45 7.29
CA PRO A 55 3.42 -22.30 6.19
C PRO A 55 3.08 -23.06 4.91
N ASP A 56 2.37 -24.18 5.02
CA ASP A 56 1.85 -24.95 3.88
C ASP A 56 0.82 -24.16 3.08
N LEU A 57 -0.02 -23.37 3.75
CA LEU A 57 -1.01 -22.50 3.09
C LEU A 57 -0.34 -21.29 2.46
N PHE A 58 0.68 -20.74 3.13
CA PHE A 58 1.44 -19.66 2.54
C PHE A 58 2.16 -20.12 1.27
N ALA A 59 2.73 -21.32 1.27
CA ALA A 59 3.38 -21.89 0.09
C ALA A 59 2.39 -22.15 -1.07
N ALA A 60 1.14 -22.54 -0.75
CA ALA A 60 0.12 -22.87 -1.74
C ALA A 60 -0.62 -21.65 -2.29
N PHE A 61 -0.92 -20.68 -1.44
CA PHE A 61 -1.85 -19.57 -1.73
C PHE A 61 -1.24 -18.19 -1.53
N GLY A 62 -0.02 -18.07 -0.98
CA GLY A 62 0.55 -16.79 -0.57
C GLY A 62 -0.39 -16.07 0.41
N ASN A 63 -0.63 -14.79 0.14
CA ASN A 63 -1.57 -13.96 0.88
C ASN A 63 -2.90 -13.73 0.12
N ASP A 64 -3.30 -14.69 -0.74
CA ASP A 64 -4.60 -14.58 -1.42
C ASP A 64 -5.75 -14.76 -0.43
N ARG A 65 -6.42 -13.65 -0.11
CA ARG A 65 -7.51 -13.58 0.85
C ARG A 65 -8.64 -14.56 0.54
N LYS A 66 -9.04 -14.66 -0.74
CA LYS A 66 -10.17 -15.51 -1.14
C LYS A 66 -9.81 -16.98 -1.02
N LEU A 67 -8.62 -17.36 -1.47
CA LEU A 67 -8.15 -18.74 -1.39
C LEU A 67 -7.96 -19.17 0.06
N LEU A 68 -7.35 -18.33 0.90
CA LEU A 68 -7.17 -18.59 2.32
C LEU A 68 -8.50 -18.67 3.08
N PHE A 69 -9.44 -17.79 2.79
CA PHE A 69 -10.77 -17.86 3.38
C PHE A 69 -11.54 -19.11 2.94
N ASN A 70 -11.51 -19.44 1.64
CA ASN A 70 -12.13 -20.66 1.13
C ASN A 70 -11.51 -21.91 1.77
N HIS A 71 -10.20 -21.95 1.92
CA HIS A 71 -9.51 -23.02 2.64
C HIS A 71 -10.01 -23.10 4.08
N TYR A 72 -10.04 -21.98 4.81
CA TYR A 72 -10.53 -21.95 6.19
C TYR A 72 -11.96 -22.48 6.30
N GLN A 73 -12.86 -22.07 5.42
CA GLN A 73 -14.25 -22.49 5.46
C GLN A 73 -14.43 -23.99 5.16
N ASN A 74 -13.71 -24.50 4.16
CA ASN A 74 -13.92 -25.86 3.65
C ASN A 74 -13.07 -26.93 4.35
N ASN A 75 -11.87 -26.56 4.80
CA ASN A 75 -10.87 -27.49 5.32
C ASN A 75 -10.37 -27.07 6.70
N GLY A 76 -9.91 -25.82 6.85
CA GLY A 76 -9.20 -25.36 8.04
C GLY A 76 -9.97 -25.52 9.34
N LYS A 77 -11.30 -25.30 9.32
CA LYS A 77 -12.15 -25.54 10.49
C LYS A 77 -12.19 -27.02 10.90
N VAL A 78 -12.27 -27.91 9.91
CA VAL A 78 -12.31 -29.36 10.14
C VAL A 78 -10.94 -29.88 10.58
N GLU A 79 -9.87 -29.30 10.02
CA GLU A 79 -8.48 -29.62 10.39
C GLU A 79 -8.06 -29.02 11.75
N GLY A 80 -8.93 -28.22 12.38
CA GLY A 80 -8.64 -27.55 13.63
C GLY A 80 -7.58 -26.45 13.52
N ARG A 81 -7.38 -25.88 12.33
CA ARG A 81 -6.43 -24.80 12.12
C ARG A 81 -6.89 -23.52 12.81
N LEU A 82 -5.97 -22.94 13.57
CA LEU A 82 -6.25 -21.69 14.26
C LEU A 82 -6.39 -20.54 13.26
N ALA A 83 -7.48 -19.80 13.34
CA ALA A 83 -7.71 -18.60 12.57
C ALA A 83 -8.10 -17.45 13.51
N HIS A 84 -7.68 -16.24 13.15
CA HIS A 84 -7.91 -15.03 13.93
C HIS A 84 -8.78 -14.08 13.12
N THR A 85 -9.55 -13.27 13.82
CA THR A 85 -10.19 -12.12 13.22
C THR A 85 -9.26 -10.91 13.26
N LEU A 86 -9.40 -10.05 12.26
CA LEU A 86 -8.77 -8.73 12.31
C LEU A 86 -9.19 -7.99 13.60
N PRO A 87 -8.30 -7.22 14.22
CA PRO A 87 -8.66 -6.43 15.39
C PRO A 87 -9.76 -5.44 15.03
N TYR A 88 -10.87 -5.47 15.79
CA TYR A 88 -11.96 -4.52 15.62
C TYR A 88 -11.49 -3.11 15.96
N ARG A 89 -11.63 -2.19 15.02
CA ARG A 89 -11.40 -0.75 15.23
C ARG A 89 -12.71 -0.01 15.01
N PRO A 90 -13.33 0.53 16.07
CA PRO A 90 -14.57 1.28 15.94
C PRO A 90 -14.40 2.44 14.96
N GLY A 91 -15.27 2.51 13.96
CA GLY A 91 -15.28 3.60 12.95
C GLY A 91 -14.28 3.49 11.81
N ARG A 92 -13.46 2.43 11.74
CA ARG A 92 -12.63 2.12 10.57
C ARG A 92 -13.10 0.81 9.93
N LEU A 93 -13.28 0.83 8.61
CA LEU A 93 -13.36 -0.41 7.83
C LEU A 93 -12.03 -1.16 7.99
N ALA A 94 -12.10 -2.51 8.06
CA ALA A 94 -10.89 -3.32 8.08
C ALA A 94 -10.03 -3.00 6.85
N VAL A 95 -8.77 -2.64 7.11
CA VAL A 95 -7.80 -2.38 6.03
C VAL A 95 -7.15 -3.70 5.68
N PHE A 96 -7.25 -4.09 4.40
CA PHE A 96 -6.60 -5.28 3.89
C PHE A 96 -5.20 -4.92 3.38
N GLU A 97 -4.19 -5.60 3.95
CA GLU A 97 -2.81 -5.46 3.53
C GLU A 97 -2.44 -6.60 2.59
N PHE A 98 -1.90 -6.26 1.42
CA PHE A 98 -1.44 -7.20 0.42
C PHE A 98 0.05 -6.99 0.18
N GLN A 99 0.80 -8.09 0.08
CA GLN A 99 2.19 -8.00 -0.36
C GLN A 99 2.23 -8.12 -1.88
N ARG A 100 2.92 -7.19 -2.54
CA ARG A 100 3.27 -7.30 -3.95
C ARG A 100 4.62 -7.97 -4.08
N ASP A 101 4.72 -8.94 -4.97
CA ASP A 101 6.00 -9.48 -5.40
C ASP A 101 6.77 -8.38 -6.17
N GLU A 102 8.08 -8.30 -5.97
CA GLU A 102 8.98 -7.44 -6.75
C GLU A 102 8.84 -7.66 -8.26
N SER A 103 8.44 -8.86 -8.69
CA SER A 103 8.15 -9.18 -10.09
C SER A 103 7.05 -8.31 -10.71
N TYR A 104 6.21 -7.66 -9.90
CA TYR A 104 5.26 -6.67 -10.37
C TYR A 104 5.95 -5.51 -11.09
N TYR A 105 7.12 -5.10 -10.63
CA TYR A 105 7.91 -4.01 -11.21
C TYR A 105 9.02 -4.52 -12.12
N PHE A 106 9.69 -5.63 -11.74
CA PHE A 106 10.87 -6.16 -12.39
C PHE A 106 10.89 -7.69 -12.32
N ASP A 107 10.62 -8.35 -13.44
CA ASP A 107 10.73 -9.82 -13.55
C ASP A 107 12.20 -10.22 -13.71
N ALA A 108 12.85 -10.49 -12.58
CA ALA A 108 14.26 -10.85 -12.54
C ALA A 108 14.58 -12.17 -13.26
N ASP A 109 13.68 -13.16 -13.17
CA ASP A 109 13.88 -14.46 -13.83
C ASP A 109 13.84 -14.31 -15.36
N ARG A 110 12.91 -13.51 -15.87
CA ARG A 110 12.85 -13.18 -17.28
C ARG A 110 14.02 -12.33 -17.73
N TYR A 111 14.41 -11.33 -16.92
CA TYR A 111 15.58 -10.50 -17.21
C TYR A 111 16.85 -11.35 -17.35
N ALA A 112 17.08 -12.29 -16.44
CA ALA A 112 18.20 -13.20 -16.52
C ALA A 112 18.12 -14.14 -17.73
N SER A 113 16.91 -14.64 -18.08
CA SER A 113 16.74 -15.55 -19.20
C SER A 113 16.95 -14.88 -20.58
N ASP A 114 16.55 -13.62 -20.69
CA ASP A 114 16.70 -12.84 -21.92
C ASP A 114 18.14 -12.33 -22.14
N TYR A 115 18.97 -12.33 -21.07
CA TYR A 115 20.36 -11.90 -21.09
C TYR A 115 21.28 -12.98 -20.50
N PRO A 116 21.77 -13.94 -21.32
CA PRO A 116 22.55 -15.10 -20.84
C PRO A 116 23.80 -14.77 -20.04
N ASP A 117 24.43 -13.63 -20.29
CA ASP A 117 25.57 -13.13 -19.53
C ASP A 117 25.19 -12.86 -18.06
N LEU A 118 23.97 -12.37 -17.82
CA LEU A 118 23.45 -12.13 -16.47
C LEU A 118 23.10 -13.42 -15.76
N TRP A 119 22.56 -14.40 -16.50
CA TRP A 119 22.32 -15.72 -15.94
C TRP A 119 23.61 -16.38 -15.44
N LEU A 120 24.68 -16.29 -16.25
CA LEU A 120 26.00 -16.80 -15.87
C LEU A 120 26.60 -16.05 -14.67
N ALA A 121 26.42 -14.74 -14.59
CA ALA A 121 27.01 -13.90 -13.55
C ALA A 121 26.23 -13.97 -12.22
N PHE A 122 24.91 -14.00 -12.26
CA PHE A 122 24.03 -13.79 -11.09
C PHE A 122 23.05 -14.93 -10.85
N GLY A 123 22.85 -15.83 -11.81
CA GLY A 123 21.83 -16.89 -11.73
C GLY A 123 20.45 -16.30 -11.47
N ARG A 124 19.78 -16.82 -10.41
CA ARG A 124 18.46 -16.34 -9.96
C ARG A 124 18.53 -15.34 -8.80
N ASN A 125 19.65 -14.70 -8.59
CA ASN A 125 19.77 -13.69 -7.52
C ASN A 125 19.02 -12.41 -7.92
N LYS A 126 17.75 -12.31 -7.57
CA LYS A 126 16.85 -11.21 -7.90
C LYS A 126 17.42 -9.84 -7.53
N LYS A 127 17.99 -9.71 -6.33
CA LYS A 127 18.59 -8.46 -5.86
C LYS A 127 19.80 -8.04 -6.69
N ALA A 128 20.66 -9.00 -7.06
CA ALA A 128 21.83 -8.71 -7.91
C ALA A 128 21.38 -8.30 -9.33
N LEU A 129 20.38 -8.99 -9.90
CA LEU A 129 19.81 -8.68 -11.21
C LEU A 129 19.15 -7.28 -11.23
N TRP A 130 18.39 -6.94 -10.20
CA TRP A 130 17.82 -5.60 -10.06
C TRP A 130 18.88 -4.51 -9.93
N ASN A 131 19.88 -4.75 -9.08
CA ASN A 131 21.01 -3.81 -8.94
C ASN A 131 21.81 -3.65 -10.24
N HIS A 132 21.99 -4.76 -10.98
CA HIS A 132 22.61 -4.69 -12.31
C HIS A 132 21.79 -3.83 -13.25
N TYR A 133 20.46 -4.06 -13.30
CA TYR A 133 19.58 -3.30 -14.18
C TYR A 133 19.64 -1.80 -13.90
N LYS A 134 19.50 -1.39 -12.64
CA LYS A 134 19.57 0.02 -12.25
C LYS A 134 20.90 0.68 -12.59
N LYS A 135 22.00 -0.03 -12.42
CA LYS A 135 23.36 0.54 -12.56
C LYS A 135 23.91 0.49 -13.99
N TYR A 136 23.56 -0.55 -14.72
CA TYR A 136 24.14 -0.85 -16.03
C TYR A 136 23.09 -1.14 -17.10
N GLY A 137 22.17 -2.07 -16.83
CA GLY A 137 21.25 -2.60 -17.82
C GLY A 137 20.36 -1.56 -18.46
N PHE A 138 19.91 -0.58 -17.68
CA PHE A 138 19.15 0.55 -18.19
C PHE A 138 19.96 1.34 -19.22
N HIS A 139 21.20 1.72 -18.91
CA HIS A 139 22.09 2.46 -19.82
C HIS A 139 22.56 1.62 -21.04
N GLU A 140 22.56 0.30 -20.89
CA GLU A 140 22.84 -0.65 -21.99
C GLU A 140 21.62 -0.86 -22.90
N GLY A 141 20.48 -0.22 -22.59
CA GLY A 141 19.23 -0.40 -23.34
C GLY A 141 18.59 -1.78 -23.14
N ARG A 142 18.95 -2.51 -22.07
CA ARG A 142 18.30 -3.78 -21.73
C ARG A 142 16.89 -3.52 -21.23
N LYS A 143 15.97 -4.44 -21.55
CA LYS A 143 14.55 -4.28 -21.19
C LYS A 143 14.28 -4.79 -19.80
N ALA A 144 13.62 -3.97 -18.98
CA ALA A 144 13.02 -4.41 -17.74
C ALA A 144 11.61 -4.96 -17.99
N TYR A 145 11.28 -6.02 -17.32
CA TYR A 145 9.98 -6.65 -17.41
C TYR A 145 9.30 -6.57 -16.06
N GLY A 146 8.01 -6.45 -16.06
CA GLY A 146 7.10 -6.55 -14.94
C GLY A 146 5.73 -6.89 -15.48
N THR A 147 4.79 -7.20 -14.62
CA THR A 147 3.61 -7.96 -15.02
C THR A 147 2.53 -7.18 -15.75
N SER A 148 2.46 -5.85 -15.66
CA SER A 148 1.25 -5.14 -16.07
C SER A 148 1.43 -3.91 -16.95
N ASP A 149 2.65 -3.43 -17.13
CA ASP A 149 2.84 -2.15 -17.79
C ASP A 149 3.79 -2.23 -19.00
N SER A 150 3.63 -1.29 -19.91
CA SER A 150 4.50 -1.14 -21.08
C SER A 150 5.97 -1.04 -20.67
N VAL A 151 6.83 -1.83 -21.33
CA VAL A 151 8.28 -1.75 -21.15
C VAL A 151 8.80 -0.35 -21.46
N GLU A 152 8.24 0.31 -22.48
CA GLU A 152 8.60 1.68 -22.85
C GLU A 152 8.24 2.67 -21.73
N ALA A 153 7.06 2.54 -21.11
CA ALA A 153 6.67 3.37 -19.99
C ALA A 153 7.62 3.19 -18.79
N LYS A 154 8.04 1.96 -18.52
CA LYS A 154 9.00 1.66 -17.44
C LYS A 154 10.37 2.26 -17.72
N GLN A 155 10.86 2.19 -18.95
CA GLN A 155 12.13 2.82 -19.34
C GLN A 155 12.08 4.35 -19.12
N LYS A 156 10.98 4.99 -19.52
CA LYS A 156 10.80 6.43 -19.31
C LYS A 156 10.84 6.84 -17.83
N VAL A 157 10.39 5.98 -16.89
CA VAL A 157 10.50 6.30 -15.46
C VAL A 157 11.98 6.47 -15.07
N PHE A 158 12.89 5.61 -15.57
CA PHE A 158 14.32 5.76 -15.26
C PHE A 158 14.91 7.05 -15.83
N ASP A 159 14.60 7.38 -17.11
CA ASP A 159 15.05 8.64 -17.72
C ASP A 159 14.60 9.85 -16.90
N ILE A 160 13.37 9.83 -16.42
CA ILE A 160 12.81 10.90 -15.61
C ILE A 160 13.48 10.96 -14.24
N VAL A 161 13.63 9.81 -13.54
CA VAL A 161 14.33 9.77 -12.25
C VAL A 161 15.71 10.41 -12.37
N GLU A 162 16.50 10.05 -13.38
CA GLU A 162 17.82 10.63 -13.60
C GLU A 162 17.78 12.15 -13.88
N SER A 163 16.70 12.62 -14.52
CA SER A 163 16.54 14.04 -14.86
C SER A 163 16.10 14.92 -13.70
N ILE A 164 15.32 14.35 -12.75
CA ILE A 164 14.70 15.12 -11.66
C ILE A 164 15.29 14.85 -10.28
N THR A 165 16.19 13.85 -10.14
CA THR A 165 16.82 13.49 -8.86
C THR A 165 18.33 13.39 -8.97
N SER A 166 19.01 13.43 -7.82
CA SER A 166 20.45 13.17 -7.71
C SER A 166 20.76 12.43 -6.41
N ASP A 167 21.97 11.86 -6.33
CA ASP A 167 22.43 11.15 -5.13
C ASP A 167 22.55 12.06 -3.91
N SER A 168 22.72 13.37 -4.12
CA SER A 168 22.81 14.35 -3.02
C SER A 168 21.46 14.74 -2.43
N MET A 169 20.35 14.39 -3.09
CA MET A 169 19.01 14.69 -2.60
C MET A 169 18.61 13.73 -1.48
N THR A 170 17.97 14.29 -0.45
CA THR A 170 17.28 13.51 0.59
C THR A 170 16.07 12.76 0.02
N GLU A 171 15.59 11.73 0.71
CA GLU A 171 14.36 11.02 0.30
C GLU A 171 13.18 11.99 0.17
N ARG A 172 13.03 12.93 1.09
CA ARG A 172 11.98 13.95 1.05
C ARG A 172 12.03 14.82 -0.22
N GLU A 173 13.23 15.22 -0.63
CA GLU A 173 13.43 15.99 -1.86
C GLU A 173 13.12 15.15 -3.11
N LYS A 174 13.52 13.88 -3.10
CA LYS A 174 13.20 12.94 -4.20
C LYS A 174 11.69 12.70 -4.30
N ILE A 175 11.02 12.46 -3.18
CA ILE A 175 9.55 12.31 -3.13
C ILE A 175 8.87 13.56 -3.69
N LYS A 176 9.36 14.75 -3.29
CA LYS A 176 8.81 16.01 -3.80
C LYS A 176 9.00 16.17 -5.31
N ALA A 177 10.18 15.88 -5.81
CA ALA A 177 10.48 15.97 -7.23
C ALA A 177 9.57 15.05 -8.06
N VAL A 178 9.32 13.83 -7.58
CA VAL A 178 8.40 12.88 -8.22
C VAL A 178 6.94 13.37 -8.17
N HIS A 179 6.47 13.81 -7.01
CA HIS A 179 5.13 14.35 -6.86
C HIS A 179 4.89 15.50 -7.84
N ASP A 180 5.79 16.48 -7.84
CA ASP A 180 5.70 17.66 -8.69
C ASP A 180 5.75 17.28 -10.18
N TRP A 181 6.61 16.32 -10.53
CA TRP A 181 6.71 15.85 -11.91
C TRP A 181 5.39 15.23 -12.38
N ILE A 182 4.81 14.32 -11.59
CA ILE A 182 3.56 13.63 -11.93
C ILE A 182 2.45 14.65 -12.16
N ILE A 183 2.26 15.60 -11.26
CA ILE A 183 1.21 16.61 -11.35
C ILE A 183 1.40 17.52 -12.55
N ASN A 184 2.64 17.95 -12.84
CA ASN A 184 2.92 18.85 -13.95
C ASN A 184 2.87 18.18 -15.34
N HIS A 185 2.90 16.82 -15.39
CA HIS A 185 2.97 16.08 -16.66
C HIS A 185 1.76 15.17 -16.90
N THR A 186 0.76 15.21 -16.03
CA THR A 186 -0.43 14.37 -16.14
C THR A 186 -1.69 15.22 -16.06
N SER A 187 -2.70 14.82 -16.80
CA SER A 187 -4.06 15.37 -16.68
C SER A 187 -5.04 14.27 -16.36
N TYR A 188 -6.01 14.53 -15.48
CA TYR A 188 -7.03 13.54 -15.17
C TYR A 188 -7.91 13.23 -16.37
N ASP A 189 -8.15 11.95 -16.66
CA ASP A 189 -8.94 11.47 -17.80
C ASP A 189 -10.45 11.70 -17.60
N ARG A 190 -10.86 12.95 -17.56
CA ARG A 190 -12.25 13.37 -17.24
C ARG A 190 -13.24 13.00 -18.32
N VAL A 191 -12.81 13.07 -19.58
CA VAL A 191 -13.70 12.83 -20.72
C VAL A 191 -14.13 11.37 -20.71
N ASN A 192 -13.16 10.46 -20.65
CA ASN A 192 -13.45 9.04 -20.64
C ASN A 192 -14.10 8.61 -19.30
N TYR A 193 -13.72 9.21 -18.18
CA TYR A 193 -14.37 8.98 -16.90
C TYR A 193 -15.87 9.32 -16.95
N LYS A 194 -16.22 10.49 -17.46
CA LYS A 194 -17.62 10.93 -17.60
C LYS A 194 -18.40 10.05 -18.56
N ASN A 195 -17.78 9.64 -19.65
CA ASN A 195 -18.40 8.80 -20.69
C ASN A 195 -18.38 7.30 -20.35
N LYS A 196 -17.72 6.88 -19.26
CA LYS A 196 -17.50 5.47 -18.88
C LYS A 196 -16.73 4.68 -19.95
N THR A 197 -15.79 5.33 -20.60
CA THR A 197 -14.96 4.78 -21.69
C THR A 197 -13.48 4.84 -21.36
N ILE A 198 -13.10 4.77 -20.07
CA ILE A 198 -11.72 4.88 -19.64
C ILE A 198 -10.91 3.73 -20.27
N PRO A 199 -9.87 4.03 -21.05
CA PRO A 199 -9.01 3.00 -21.63
C PRO A 199 -8.11 2.38 -20.55
N GLU A 200 -7.67 1.14 -20.78
CA GLU A 200 -6.87 0.39 -19.81
C GLU A 200 -5.59 1.12 -19.40
N GLU A 201 -4.92 1.75 -20.34
CA GLU A 201 -3.70 2.51 -20.07
C GLU A 201 -3.89 3.67 -19.09
N SER A 202 -5.08 4.27 -18.98
CA SER A 202 -5.35 5.32 -17.99
C SER A 202 -5.34 4.82 -16.54
N TYR A 203 -5.43 3.50 -16.33
CA TYR A 203 -5.34 2.88 -15.01
C TYR A 203 -3.92 2.50 -14.59
N ASN A 204 -2.92 2.69 -15.46
CA ASN A 204 -1.55 2.24 -15.22
C ASN A 204 -0.51 3.29 -15.65
N ILE A 205 0.79 2.99 -15.46
CA ILE A 205 1.87 3.93 -15.77
C ILE A 205 1.95 4.32 -17.23
N THR A 206 1.41 3.49 -18.15
CA THR A 206 1.43 3.78 -19.59
C THR A 206 0.66 5.06 -19.91
N GLY A 207 -0.47 5.28 -19.24
CA GLY A 207 -1.25 6.51 -19.41
C GLY A 207 -0.47 7.76 -19.04
N VAL A 208 0.17 7.76 -17.88
CA VAL A 208 0.99 8.89 -17.43
C VAL A 208 2.23 9.06 -18.30
N MET A 209 3.03 8.00 -18.46
CA MET A 209 4.35 8.07 -19.11
C MET A 209 4.29 8.34 -20.61
N LEU A 210 3.33 7.75 -21.31
CA LEU A 210 3.28 7.82 -22.77
C LEU A 210 2.22 8.79 -23.31
N LYS A 211 1.20 9.10 -22.51
CA LYS A 211 0.06 9.92 -22.95
C LYS A 211 -0.17 11.18 -22.10
N GLY A 212 0.39 11.26 -20.90
CA GLY A 212 0.15 12.36 -19.97
C GLY A 212 -1.29 12.41 -19.47
N VAL A 213 -2.04 11.29 -19.50
CA VAL A 213 -3.45 11.22 -19.09
C VAL A 213 -3.69 9.96 -18.29
N ALA A 214 -4.35 10.08 -17.13
CA ALA A 214 -4.65 8.96 -16.27
C ALA A 214 -5.87 9.20 -15.37
N VAL A 215 -6.39 8.13 -14.77
CA VAL A 215 -7.28 8.20 -13.60
C VAL A 215 -6.48 7.93 -12.31
N CYS A 216 -7.11 8.06 -11.15
CA CYS A 216 -6.44 7.93 -9.85
C CYS A 216 -5.51 6.70 -9.73
N SER A 217 -5.94 5.55 -10.24
CA SER A 217 -5.10 4.34 -10.25
C SER A 217 -3.83 4.50 -11.07
N GLY A 218 -3.87 5.22 -12.21
CA GLY A 218 -2.69 5.50 -13.02
C GLY A 218 -1.72 6.45 -12.31
N TYR A 219 -2.22 7.51 -11.67
CA TYR A 219 -1.40 8.39 -10.82
C TYR A 219 -0.71 7.61 -9.70
N ALA A 220 -1.49 6.86 -8.93
CA ALA A 220 -0.97 6.12 -7.79
C ALA A 220 0.04 5.05 -8.19
N ARG A 221 -0.21 4.28 -9.27
CA ARG A 221 0.76 3.29 -9.80
C ARG A 221 2.02 3.92 -10.34
N THR A 222 1.91 5.10 -10.94
CA THR A 222 3.07 5.83 -11.41
C THR A 222 3.93 6.27 -10.25
N PHE A 223 3.33 6.82 -9.21
CA PHE A 223 4.04 7.17 -7.98
C PHE A 223 4.72 5.94 -7.35
N ASP A 224 4.01 4.81 -7.23
CA ASP A 224 4.59 3.54 -6.75
C ASP A 224 5.86 3.17 -7.52
N TYR A 225 5.79 3.25 -8.86
CA TYR A 225 6.91 2.83 -9.69
C TYR A 225 8.12 3.74 -9.51
N PHE A 226 7.91 5.04 -9.36
CA PHE A 226 8.98 5.98 -9.02
C PHE A 226 9.62 5.66 -7.67
N MET A 227 8.81 5.39 -6.64
CA MET A 227 9.31 5.04 -5.30
C MET A 227 10.10 3.73 -5.33
N PHE A 228 9.61 2.73 -6.08
CA PHE A 228 10.31 1.47 -6.27
C PHE A 228 11.69 1.67 -6.92
N VAL A 229 11.77 2.46 -7.99
CA VAL A 229 13.05 2.77 -8.68
C VAL A 229 14.02 3.51 -7.75
N LEU A 230 13.51 4.43 -6.95
CA LEU A 230 14.30 5.20 -5.97
C LEU A 230 14.69 4.38 -4.72
N GLY A 231 14.07 3.20 -4.51
CA GLY A 231 14.29 2.38 -3.33
C GLY A 231 13.67 2.96 -2.06
N ILE A 232 12.63 3.79 -2.19
CA ILE A 232 11.89 4.39 -1.09
C ILE A 232 10.73 3.48 -0.71
N GLU A 233 10.62 3.14 0.58
CA GLU A 233 9.54 2.28 1.08
C GLU A 233 8.19 2.96 0.94
N HIS A 234 7.25 2.26 0.30
CA HIS A 234 5.95 2.81 -0.06
C HIS A 234 4.86 1.75 -0.10
N GLU A 235 3.63 2.21 -0.10
CA GLU A 235 2.46 1.35 -0.28
C GLU A 235 1.43 2.02 -1.20
N HIS A 236 0.87 1.20 -2.08
CA HIS A 236 -0.31 1.56 -2.85
C HIS A 236 -1.56 1.39 -1.98
N VAL A 237 -2.39 2.38 -1.93
CA VAL A 237 -3.60 2.38 -1.10
C VAL A 237 -4.83 2.49 -1.99
N THR A 238 -5.84 1.69 -1.70
CA THR A 238 -7.16 1.84 -2.34
C THR A 238 -8.26 1.92 -1.29
N GLY A 239 -9.33 2.59 -1.64
CA GLY A 239 -10.46 2.77 -0.73
C GLY A 239 -11.54 3.64 -1.31
N THR A 240 -12.26 4.35 -0.45
CA THR A 240 -13.30 5.30 -0.83
C THR A 240 -12.96 6.70 -0.39
N VAL A 241 -13.39 7.66 -1.19
CA VAL A 241 -13.28 9.10 -0.86
C VAL A 241 -14.65 9.74 -0.79
N SER A 242 -14.76 10.78 0.05
CA SER A 242 -15.94 11.63 0.15
C SER A 242 -15.66 12.97 -0.52
N PHE A 243 -16.46 13.31 -1.52
CA PHE A 243 -16.40 14.59 -2.22
C PHE A 243 -17.14 15.69 -1.45
N PRO A 244 -16.78 16.98 -1.64
CA PRO A 244 -17.45 18.10 -0.98
C PRO A 244 -18.95 18.19 -1.22
N ASP A 245 -19.45 17.64 -2.33
CA ASP A 245 -20.86 17.58 -2.68
C ASP A 245 -21.62 16.39 -2.04
N GLY A 246 -20.97 15.65 -1.14
CA GLY A 246 -21.55 14.51 -0.42
C GLY A 246 -21.53 13.18 -1.17
N ARG A 247 -21.08 13.16 -2.43
CA ARG A 247 -20.86 11.89 -3.16
C ARG A 247 -19.67 11.14 -2.58
N THR A 248 -19.66 9.82 -2.78
CA THR A 248 -18.52 8.97 -2.49
C THR A 248 -18.08 8.21 -3.75
N GLY A 249 -16.82 7.82 -3.80
CA GLY A 249 -16.29 7.07 -4.95
C GLY A 249 -15.08 6.23 -4.57
N GLY A 250 -14.84 5.16 -5.34
CA GLY A 250 -13.60 4.40 -5.25
C GLY A 250 -12.41 5.26 -5.65
N HIS A 251 -11.28 5.11 -4.94
CA HIS A 251 -10.09 5.91 -5.17
C HIS A 251 -8.81 5.13 -4.89
N ALA A 252 -7.69 5.60 -5.44
CA ALA A 252 -6.37 5.07 -5.21
C ALA A 252 -5.38 6.21 -4.93
N TRP A 253 -4.51 5.99 -3.95
CA TRP A 253 -3.46 6.92 -3.52
C TRP A 253 -2.27 6.16 -2.95
N ASN A 254 -1.33 6.84 -2.32
CA ASN A 254 -0.11 6.22 -1.81
C ASN A 254 0.18 6.62 -0.37
N ARG A 255 1.06 5.86 0.27
CA ARG A 255 1.80 6.33 1.43
C ARG A 255 3.27 5.92 1.32
N VAL A 256 4.14 6.67 1.96
CA VAL A 256 5.59 6.46 2.00
C VAL A 256 6.07 6.39 3.44
N LEU A 257 7.08 5.56 3.70
CA LEU A 257 7.80 5.57 4.96
C LEU A 257 8.96 6.56 4.86
N LEU A 258 8.91 7.59 5.68
CA LEU A 258 9.93 8.64 5.73
C LEU A 258 10.24 8.96 7.20
N ASP A 259 11.53 8.95 7.60
CA ASP A 259 11.96 9.20 8.98
C ASP A 259 11.23 8.30 10.01
N ASN A 260 11.02 7.01 9.68
CA ASN A 260 10.27 6.01 10.44
C ASN A 260 8.78 6.34 10.68
N ASN A 261 8.20 7.24 9.90
CA ASN A 261 6.78 7.58 9.95
C ASN A 261 6.12 7.40 8.58
N TRP A 262 4.89 6.91 8.59
CA TRP A 262 4.09 6.82 7.37
C TRP A 262 3.38 8.14 7.08
N TYR A 263 3.54 8.63 5.85
CA TYR A 263 2.86 9.81 5.32
C TYR A 263 2.08 9.45 4.07
N TYR A 264 0.90 10.02 3.95
CA TYR A 264 0.04 9.83 2.78
C TYR A 264 0.29 10.89 1.70
N ILE A 265 0.10 10.46 0.46
CA ILE A 265 0.24 11.30 -0.74
C ILE A 265 -0.88 10.94 -1.70
N ASP A 266 -1.56 11.96 -2.23
CA ASP A 266 -2.53 11.79 -3.30
C ASP A 266 -2.24 12.77 -4.44
N CYS A 267 -1.43 12.31 -5.40
CA CYS A 267 -1.11 13.10 -6.58
C CYS A 267 -2.35 13.46 -7.42
N THR A 268 -3.42 12.66 -7.38
CA THR A 268 -4.65 12.95 -8.12
C THR A 268 -5.37 14.14 -7.57
N TRP A 269 -5.44 14.28 -6.24
CA TRP A 269 -6.16 15.37 -5.58
C TRP A 269 -5.28 16.61 -5.40
N ASP A 270 -3.98 16.48 -5.55
CA ASP A 270 -3.04 17.60 -5.64
C ASP A 270 -2.85 18.09 -7.09
N ASP A 271 -3.24 17.28 -8.10
CA ASP A 271 -3.31 17.70 -9.50
C ASP A 271 -4.60 18.49 -9.74
N GLU A 272 -4.50 19.71 -10.10
CA GLU A 272 -5.62 20.64 -10.24
C GLU A 272 -5.94 21.05 -11.67
N PRO A 273 -7.21 21.40 -11.90
CA PRO A 273 -8.37 21.45 -11.00
C PRO A 273 -9.47 20.45 -11.36
N LEU A 274 -10.07 19.86 -10.37
CA LEU A 274 -11.35 19.14 -10.55
C LEU A 274 -12.45 20.07 -11.14
N TRP A 275 -12.33 21.38 -10.96
CA TRP A 275 -13.35 22.37 -11.37
C TRP A 275 -12.70 23.70 -11.78
N GLY A 276 -12.50 23.93 -13.09
CA GLY A 276 -12.40 25.29 -13.61
C GLY A 276 -11.06 25.81 -14.11
N GLY A 277 -10.12 24.99 -14.50
CA GLY A 277 -8.96 25.39 -15.32
C GLY A 277 -7.94 26.29 -14.59
N GLY A 278 -6.73 25.82 -14.50
CA GLY A 278 -5.56 26.53 -14.01
C GLY A 278 -4.58 25.54 -13.41
N GLU A 279 -3.44 25.38 -14.06
CA GLU A 279 -2.33 24.58 -13.56
C GLU A 279 -1.84 25.19 -12.25
N ARG A 280 -2.11 24.54 -11.13
CA ARG A 280 -1.50 24.90 -9.85
C ARG A 280 -1.12 23.64 -9.12
N LEU A 281 0.17 23.42 -9.04
CA LEU A 281 0.78 22.47 -8.12
C LEU A 281 0.26 22.73 -6.70
N ARG A 282 -0.37 21.72 -6.11
CA ARG A 282 -0.89 21.78 -4.74
C ARG A 282 -0.15 20.77 -3.88
N TYR A 283 -0.17 21.02 -2.59
CA TYR A 283 0.44 20.16 -1.57
C TYR A 283 -0.54 19.87 -0.43
N LYS A 284 -1.85 19.85 -0.76
CA LYS A 284 -2.89 19.61 0.25
C LYS A 284 -2.87 18.15 0.74
N TYR A 285 -2.49 17.26 -0.15
CA TYR A 285 -2.39 15.82 0.12
C TYR A 285 -0.96 15.30 -0.05
N TYR A 286 0.02 16.17 0.19
CA TYR A 286 1.45 15.84 0.10
C TYR A 286 2.05 15.64 1.49
N LEU A 287 2.52 14.42 1.78
CA LEU A 287 3.13 14.03 3.06
C LEU A 287 2.27 14.39 4.29
N ILE A 288 0.98 14.13 4.22
CA ILE A 288 0.04 14.37 5.31
C ILE A 288 -0.10 13.15 6.23
N SER A 289 -0.56 13.40 7.45
CA SER A 289 -0.80 12.35 8.46
C SER A 289 -2.02 11.48 8.13
N ASP A 290 -2.10 10.31 8.78
CA ASP A 290 -3.30 9.45 8.72
C ASP A 290 -4.57 10.18 9.21
N GLU A 291 -4.44 11.02 10.24
CA GLU A 291 -5.55 11.82 10.75
C GLU A 291 -6.08 12.81 9.70
N GLU A 292 -5.18 13.51 9.01
CA GLU A 292 -5.55 14.46 7.96
C GLU A 292 -6.16 13.75 6.75
N MET A 293 -5.54 12.64 6.30
CA MET A 293 -6.05 11.84 5.19
C MET A 293 -7.42 11.26 5.47
N SER A 294 -7.65 10.75 6.68
CA SER A 294 -8.91 10.12 7.09
C SER A 294 -10.12 11.06 7.16
N ARG A 295 -9.93 12.37 7.01
CA ARG A 295 -11.06 13.34 6.98
C ARG A 295 -11.98 13.12 5.78
N ASN A 296 -11.46 12.62 4.70
CA ASN A 296 -12.23 12.37 3.47
C ASN A 296 -11.78 11.14 2.67
N HIS A 297 -10.78 10.39 3.16
CA HIS A 297 -10.32 9.13 2.58
C HIS A 297 -10.53 8.00 3.59
N VAL A 298 -11.13 6.91 3.14
CA VAL A 298 -11.31 5.70 3.93
C VAL A 298 -10.50 4.58 3.28
N THR A 299 -9.38 4.22 3.90
CA THR A 299 -8.52 3.15 3.43
C THR A 299 -9.23 1.80 3.56
N GLN A 300 -9.20 1.01 2.49
CA GLN A 300 -9.73 -0.35 2.45
C GLN A 300 -8.64 -1.39 2.21
N ASN A 301 -7.72 -1.12 1.29
CA ASN A 301 -6.64 -2.03 0.97
C ASN A 301 -5.30 -1.28 0.92
N MET A 302 -4.23 -1.96 1.36
CA MET A 302 -2.84 -1.52 1.24
C MET A 302 -2.03 -2.61 0.57
N TYR A 303 -1.21 -2.22 -0.41
CA TYR A 303 -0.34 -3.13 -1.16
C TYR A 303 1.10 -2.75 -0.86
N LYS A 304 1.75 -3.57 -0.04
CA LYS A 304 3.15 -3.39 0.38
C LYS A 304 4.10 -3.95 -0.68
N THR A 305 5.17 -3.22 -0.93
CA THR A 305 6.28 -3.68 -1.76
C THR A 305 7.55 -3.65 -0.90
N TYR A 306 8.26 -4.78 -0.84
CA TYR A 306 9.50 -4.91 -0.07
C TYR A 306 10.69 -5.15 -0.99
#